data_993097929130b27218b8a473274a4e69
#
_entry.id   993097929130b27218b8a473274a4e69
#
_cell.length_a   1.000
_cell.length_b   1.000
_cell.length_c   1.000
_cell.angle_alpha   90.00
_cell.angle_beta   90.00
_cell.angle_gamma   90.00
#
_symmetry.space_group_name_H-M   'P 1'
#
loop_
_entity.id
_entity.type
_entity.pdbx_description
1 polymer ?
#
loop_
_entity_poly.entity_id
_entity_poly.type
_entity_poly.pdbx_seq_one_letter_code
_entity_poly.pdbx_strand_id
1 'polypeptide(L)'
;MKKGGKKLEVKSNKIYGKAWEEFMPTERKRKFEYKERSRAQYEERAKQKSKKREGFIKSGVTVFAPKIDEINKIRILPPTWDDPDHYGLDLYAHYNIGADNSAFLCLRKMKNEPCPICEAIDSNSTNKEFKDKVKAKRKVYVYLIDRFDEEAGVKVWTMPWTVDKEFVLQSVDEETGDLLKIDLPEEGYDVSFKTIK
;
A
#
# COMPACT_ATOMS: atom_id res chain seq x y z
N MET A 1 22.69 12.55 48.98
CA MET A 1 21.44 13.19 48.56
C MET A 1 20.66 12.24 47.64
N LYS A 2 19.60 11.63 48.14
CA LYS A 2 18.75 10.68 47.40
C LYS A 2 17.70 11.50 46.66
N LYS A 3 17.72 11.46 45.31
CA LYS A 3 16.67 12.06 44.49
C LYS A 3 15.48 11.10 44.46
N GLY A 4 14.38 11.50 45.08
CA GLY A 4 13.13 10.79 45.10
C GLY A 4 12.48 10.79 43.70
N GLY A 5 12.42 9.62 43.09
CA GLY A 5 11.64 9.40 41.87
C GLY A 5 10.14 9.41 42.23
N LYS A 6 9.39 10.34 41.66
CA LYS A 6 7.92 10.32 41.72
C LYS A 6 7.43 9.07 40.99
N LYS A 7 6.86 8.11 41.75
CA LYS A 7 6.04 7.03 41.17
C LYS A 7 4.79 7.68 40.58
N LEU A 8 4.65 7.63 39.28
CA LEU A 8 3.38 7.88 38.62
C LEU A 8 2.47 6.67 38.88
N GLU A 9 1.52 6.81 39.77
CA GLU A 9 0.39 5.88 39.87
C GLU A 9 -0.50 6.04 38.64
N VAL A 10 -0.37 5.10 37.71
CA VAL A 10 -1.31 4.98 36.60
C VAL A 10 -2.55 4.29 37.19
N LYS A 11 -3.55 5.07 37.56
CA LYS A 11 -4.88 4.53 37.87
C LYS A 11 -5.44 3.93 36.59
N SER A 12 -5.56 2.60 36.55
CA SER A 12 -6.21 1.90 35.45
C SER A 12 -7.66 2.38 35.34
N ASN A 13 -7.93 3.22 34.37
CA ASN A 13 -9.31 3.62 34.07
C ASN A 13 -10.05 2.44 33.46
N LYS A 14 -10.87 1.79 34.26
CA LYS A 14 -11.87 0.77 33.84
C LYS A 14 -12.89 1.27 32.80
N ILE A 15 -12.80 2.53 32.40
CA ILE A 15 -13.75 3.20 31.49
C ILE A 15 -13.55 2.76 30.03
N TYR A 16 -12.33 2.36 29.64
CA TYR A 16 -12.07 1.94 28.26
C TYR A 16 -12.54 0.50 27.94
N GLY A 17 -12.73 -0.35 28.94
CA GLY A 17 -13.15 -1.74 28.75
C GLY A 17 -14.58 -1.89 28.22
N LYS A 18 -15.49 -1.02 28.64
CA LYS A 18 -16.91 -1.09 28.20
C LYS A 18 -17.16 -0.50 26.83
N ALA A 19 -16.44 0.57 26.46
CA ALA A 19 -16.59 1.22 25.15
C ALA A 19 -16.13 0.35 23.98
N TRP A 20 -15.19 -0.56 24.20
CA TRP A 20 -14.74 -1.51 23.17
C TRP A 20 -15.70 -2.66 22.93
N GLU A 21 -16.45 -3.07 23.96
CA GLU A 21 -17.43 -4.16 23.86
C GLU A 21 -18.66 -3.77 23.01
N GLU A 22 -19.02 -2.49 23.01
CA GLU A 22 -20.13 -1.95 22.20
C GLU A 22 -19.77 -1.76 20.70
N PHE A 23 -18.49 -1.59 20.38
CA PHE A 23 -18.05 -1.29 19.02
C PHE A 23 -17.65 -2.53 18.19
N MET A 24 -17.56 -3.70 18.80
CA MET A 24 -17.17 -4.93 18.08
C MET A 24 -18.41 -5.66 17.54
N PRO A 25 -18.43 -6.03 16.25
CA PRO A 25 -19.46 -6.93 15.72
C PRO A 25 -19.51 -8.22 16.52
N THR A 26 -20.70 -8.67 16.85
CA THR A 26 -21.01 -9.76 17.78
C THR A 26 -20.36 -11.12 17.46
N GLU A 27 -19.83 -11.30 16.24
CA GLU A 27 -19.22 -12.57 15.81
C GLU A 27 -17.70 -12.68 16.03
N ARG A 28 -17.03 -11.63 16.52
CA ARG A 28 -15.59 -11.63 16.80
C ARG A 28 -15.23 -11.11 18.19
N LYS A 29 -15.90 -11.53 19.21
CA LYS A 29 -15.44 -11.29 20.58
C LYS A 29 -14.20 -12.13 20.87
N ARG A 30 -13.05 -11.75 20.31
CA ARG A 30 -11.76 -12.23 20.83
C ARG A 30 -11.60 -11.60 22.20
N LYS A 31 -11.54 -12.43 23.26
CA LYS A 31 -11.10 -11.97 24.58
C LYS A 31 -9.80 -11.20 24.40
N PHE A 32 -9.85 -9.90 24.65
CA PHE A 32 -8.63 -9.09 24.64
C PHE A 32 -7.86 -9.43 25.92
N GLU A 33 -6.79 -10.19 25.79
CA GLU A 33 -5.83 -10.41 26.87
C GLU A 33 -4.71 -9.36 26.74
N TYR A 34 -4.64 -8.46 27.71
CA TYR A 34 -3.53 -7.53 27.80
C TYR A 34 -2.25 -8.31 28.12
N LYS A 35 -1.31 -8.28 27.18
CA LYS A 35 0.02 -8.87 27.39
C LYS A 35 0.96 -7.81 27.94
N GLU A 36 1.37 -7.98 29.19
CA GLU A 36 2.35 -7.10 29.81
C GLU A 36 3.69 -7.22 29.09
N ARG A 37 4.30 -6.07 28.82
CA ARG A 37 5.57 -5.98 28.09
C ARG A 37 6.69 -5.62 29.06
N SER A 38 7.82 -6.29 28.94
CA SER A 38 8.99 -6.01 29.77
C SER A 38 9.68 -4.71 29.33
N ARG A 39 10.39 -4.08 30.27
CA ARG A 39 11.22 -2.90 30.00
C ARG A 39 12.23 -3.16 28.88
N ALA A 40 12.83 -4.36 28.84
CA ALA A 40 13.77 -4.75 27.79
C ALA A 40 13.15 -4.70 26.38
N GLN A 41 11.90 -5.12 26.24
CA GLN A 41 11.17 -5.03 24.96
C GLN A 41 10.95 -3.59 24.50
N TYR A 42 10.72 -2.65 25.43
CA TYR A 42 10.61 -1.23 25.10
C TYR A 42 11.95 -0.63 24.70
N GLU A 43 13.02 -0.98 25.43
CA GLU A 43 14.39 -0.50 25.13
C GLU A 43 14.88 -1.06 23.79
N GLU A 44 14.61 -2.32 23.48
CA GLU A 44 14.93 -2.93 22.19
C GLU A 44 14.18 -2.24 21.05
N ARG A 45 12.88 -1.97 21.24
CA ARG A 45 12.10 -1.26 20.24
C ARG A 45 12.60 0.18 20.02
N ALA A 46 13.04 0.86 21.07
CA ALA A 46 13.63 2.19 20.95
C ALA A 46 14.99 2.20 20.21
N LYS A 47 15.74 1.10 20.30
CA LYS A 47 17.01 0.92 19.58
C LYS A 47 16.82 0.47 18.13
N GLN A 48 15.65 -0.05 17.78
CA GLN A 48 15.35 -0.41 16.40
C GLN A 48 15.36 0.86 15.55
N LYS A 49 16.43 1.02 14.74
CA LYS A 49 16.44 2.03 13.68
C LYS A 49 15.21 1.80 12.82
N SER A 50 14.47 2.86 12.52
CA SER A 50 13.34 2.80 11.61
C SER A 50 13.82 2.14 10.32
N LYS A 51 13.47 0.86 10.13
CA LYS A 51 13.66 0.24 8.82
C LYS A 51 12.88 1.13 7.86
N LYS A 52 13.56 1.66 6.84
CA LYS A 52 12.90 2.31 5.71
C LYS A 52 11.73 1.40 5.36
N ARG A 53 10.51 1.85 5.61
CA ARG A 53 9.33 1.10 5.20
C ARG A 53 9.31 1.14 3.69
N GLU A 54 9.67 0.03 3.09
CA GLU A 54 9.64 -0.15 1.64
C GLU A 54 8.18 -0.23 1.19
N GLY A 55 7.48 0.89 1.29
CA GLY A 55 6.11 1.02 0.82
C GLY A 55 5.11 0.08 1.50
N PHE A 56 4.06 -0.31 0.78
CA PHE A 56 2.97 -1.20 1.25
C PHE A 56 3.27 -2.69 1.00
N ILE A 57 4.35 -3.01 0.31
CA ILE A 57 4.76 -4.37 -0.03
C ILE A 57 5.48 -4.98 1.17
N LYS A 58 5.10 -6.18 1.55
CA LYS A 58 5.76 -6.92 2.64
C LYS A 58 7.20 -7.27 2.26
N SER A 59 8.08 -7.31 3.26
CA SER A 59 9.43 -7.85 3.08
C SER A 59 9.36 -9.30 2.58
N GLY A 60 10.21 -9.64 1.60
CA GLY A 60 10.25 -10.96 0.98
C GLY A 60 9.45 -11.08 -0.32
N VAL A 61 8.70 -10.04 -0.69
CA VAL A 61 8.06 -9.98 -2.01
C VAL A 61 9.01 -9.34 -3.01
N THR A 62 9.24 -10.01 -4.13
CA THR A 62 10.08 -9.49 -5.21
C THR A 62 9.31 -8.38 -5.95
N VAL A 63 9.94 -7.21 -6.07
CA VAL A 63 9.33 -6.05 -6.73
C VAL A 63 9.90 -5.93 -8.14
N PHE A 64 9.01 -5.77 -9.11
CA PHE A 64 9.39 -5.45 -10.48
C PHE A 64 9.66 -3.94 -10.62
N ALA A 65 10.80 -3.62 -11.21
CA ALA A 65 11.15 -2.26 -11.60
C ALA A 65 11.47 -2.23 -13.10
N PRO A 66 10.70 -1.51 -13.92
CA PRO A 66 10.97 -1.43 -15.35
C PRO A 66 12.36 -0.87 -15.62
N LYS A 67 13.07 -1.49 -16.56
CA LYS A 67 14.34 -0.98 -17.08
C LYS A 67 14.06 0.24 -17.95
N ILE A 68 14.84 1.31 -17.73
CA ILE A 68 14.71 2.56 -18.47
C ILE A 68 15.48 2.42 -19.79
N ASP A 69 14.88 2.95 -20.88
CA ASP A 69 15.43 2.92 -22.23
C ASP A 69 15.64 1.52 -22.84
N GLU A 70 15.17 0.48 -22.16
CA GLU A 70 15.16 -0.90 -22.64
C GLU A 70 13.73 -1.41 -22.88
N ILE A 71 13.61 -2.48 -23.66
CA ILE A 71 12.33 -3.20 -23.80
C ILE A 71 12.13 -4.04 -22.55
N ASN A 72 10.99 -3.86 -21.91
CA ASN A 72 10.49 -4.72 -20.85
C ASN A 72 9.43 -5.63 -21.45
N LYS A 73 9.47 -6.91 -21.13
CA LYS A 73 8.46 -7.89 -21.52
C LYS A 73 7.95 -8.61 -20.30
N ILE A 74 6.66 -8.54 -20.06
CA ILE A 74 6.02 -9.09 -18.88
C ILE A 74 4.79 -9.92 -19.22
N ARG A 75 4.50 -10.90 -18.36
CA ARG A 75 3.23 -11.59 -18.32
C ARG A 75 2.46 -11.13 -17.10
N ILE A 76 1.33 -10.48 -17.28
CA ILE A 76 0.42 -10.13 -16.19
C ILE A 76 -0.29 -11.40 -15.74
N LEU A 77 -0.38 -11.58 -14.43
CA LEU A 77 -1.07 -12.71 -13.82
C LEU A 77 -2.47 -12.29 -13.35
N PRO A 78 -3.42 -13.23 -13.32
CA PRO A 78 -4.76 -12.94 -12.84
C PRO A 78 -4.75 -12.50 -11.38
N PRO A 79 -5.72 -11.68 -10.96
CA PRO A 79 -5.88 -11.26 -9.58
C PRO A 79 -6.21 -12.44 -8.66
N THR A 80 -5.80 -12.32 -7.39
CA THR A 80 -6.02 -13.34 -6.37
C THR A 80 -7.00 -12.91 -5.28
N TRP A 81 -7.66 -11.77 -5.46
CA TRP A 81 -8.70 -11.25 -4.55
C TRP A 81 -10.10 -11.57 -5.09
N ASP A 82 -11.07 -11.53 -4.20
CA ASP A 82 -12.46 -11.82 -4.54
C ASP A 82 -13.05 -10.70 -5.43
N ASP A 83 -13.87 -11.13 -6.41
CA ASP A 83 -14.63 -10.28 -7.33
C ASP A 83 -13.77 -9.19 -8.01
N PRO A 84 -12.77 -9.59 -8.81
CA PRO A 84 -11.92 -8.63 -9.50
C PRO A 84 -12.64 -8.10 -10.74
N ASP A 85 -12.79 -6.80 -10.82
CA ASP A 85 -13.26 -6.07 -12.01
C ASP A 85 -12.10 -5.63 -12.93
N HIS A 86 -10.85 -5.89 -12.50
CA HIS A 86 -9.63 -5.56 -13.24
C HIS A 86 -8.46 -6.45 -12.82
N TYR A 87 -7.44 -6.62 -13.69
CA TYR A 87 -6.24 -7.42 -13.39
C TYR A 87 -5.34 -6.83 -12.29
N GLY A 88 -5.50 -5.55 -11.98
CA GLY A 88 -4.71 -4.84 -10.98
C GLY A 88 -5.54 -4.32 -9.83
N LEU A 89 -4.91 -4.18 -8.66
CA LEU A 89 -5.52 -3.61 -7.47
C LEU A 89 -5.22 -2.11 -7.41
N ASP A 90 -6.26 -1.28 -7.48
CA ASP A 90 -6.15 0.16 -7.31
C ASP A 90 -5.84 0.54 -5.87
N LEU A 91 -4.76 1.27 -5.67
CA LEU A 91 -4.40 1.83 -4.38
C LEU A 91 -4.20 3.34 -4.47
N TYR A 92 -4.79 4.06 -3.54
CA TYR A 92 -4.56 5.50 -3.36
C TYR A 92 -3.68 5.72 -2.14
N ALA A 93 -2.52 6.31 -2.33
CA ALA A 93 -1.56 6.55 -1.26
C ALA A 93 -1.03 7.98 -1.25
N HIS A 94 -0.85 8.50 -0.04
CA HIS A 94 -0.10 9.72 0.23
C HIS A 94 1.37 9.37 0.41
N TYR A 95 2.25 10.13 -0.22
CA TYR A 95 3.69 9.96 -0.16
C TYR A 95 4.35 11.17 0.49
N ASN A 96 5.60 11.02 0.89
CA ASN A 96 6.42 12.07 1.49
C ASN A 96 5.80 12.66 2.78
N ILE A 97 5.23 11.81 3.61
CA ILE A 97 4.59 12.21 4.86
C ILE A 97 5.58 12.08 6.01
N GLY A 98 5.70 13.18 6.79
CA GLY A 98 6.59 13.25 7.95
C GLY A 98 8.07 13.32 7.60
N ALA A 99 8.91 13.30 8.64
CA ALA A 99 10.36 13.39 8.50
C ALA A 99 10.98 12.19 7.76
N ASP A 100 10.35 11.02 7.86
CA ASP A 100 10.80 9.78 7.24
C ASP A 100 10.31 9.59 5.81
N ASN A 101 9.65 10.58 5.21
CA ASN A 101 9.06 10.48 3.87
C ASN A 101 8.21 9.22 3.68
N SER A 102 7.45 8.86 4.68
CA SER A 102 6.63 7.64 4.69
C SER A 102 5.47 7.73 3.71
N ALA A 103 4.94 6.55 3.33
CA ALA A 103 3.75 6.42 2.51
C ALA A 103 2.59 5.83 3.33
N PHE A 104 1.38 6.37 3.13
CA PHE A 104 0.17 5.95 3.83
C PHE A 104 -1.00 5.79 2.85
N LEU A 105 -1.79 4.73 3.03
CA LEU A 105 -3.04 4.58 2.27
C LEU A 105 -4.00 5.72 2.59
N CYS A 106 -4.66 6.22 1.56
CA CYS A 106 -5.68 7.25 1.72
C CYS A 106 -7.00 6.63 2.16
N LEU A 107 -7.36 6.78 3.43
CA LEU A 107 -8.60 6.23 3.97
C LEU A 107 -9.83 6.79 3.24
N ARG A 108 -9.82 8.09 2.91
CA ARG A 108 -10.93 8.72 2.19
C ARG A 108 -11.20 8.08 0.82
N LYS A 109 -10.15 7.77 0.05
CA LYS A 109 -10.29 7.19 -1.30
C LYS A 109 -10.41 5.68 -1.30
N MET A 110 -9.85 5.00 -0.28
CA MET A 110 -9.86 3.55 -0.21
C MET A 110 -11.10 2.99 0.50
N LYS A 111 -11.62 3.71 1.51
CA LYS A 111 -12.67 3.21 2.39
C LYS A 111 -13.82 4.18 2.62
N ASN A 112 -13.76 5.37 2.00
CA ASN A 112 -14.69 6.48 2.28
C ASN A 112 -14.72 6.89 3.76
N GLU A 113 -13.60 6.73 4.47
CA GLU A 113 -13.41 7.09 5.87
C GLU A 113 -12.65 8.43 6.00
N PRO A 114 -12.77 9.14 7.12
CA PRO A 114 -11.99 10.34 7.38
C PRO A 114 -10.48 10.06 7.26
N CYS A 115 -9.77 10.93 6.53
CA CYS A 115 -8.34 10.80 6.31
C CYS A 115 -7.62 12.04 6.83
N PRO A 116 -6.80 11.93 7.89
CA PRO A 116 -6.14 13.09 8.49
C PRO A 116 -5.26 13.87 7.51
N ILE A 117 -4.64 13.17 6.55
CA ILE A 117 -3.79 13.81 5.54
C ILE A 117 -4.63 14.61 4.56
N CYS A 118 -5.76 14.07 4.12
CA CYS A 118 -6.70 14.82 3.28
C CYS A 118 -7.28 16.05 4.00
N GLU A 119 -7.60 15.93 5.28
CA GLU A 119 -8.08 17.04 6.10
C GLU A 119 -7.02 18.14 6.26
N ALA A 120 -5.76 17.75 6.46
CA ALA A 120 -4.64 18.69 6.48
C ALA A 120 -4.45 19.40 5.13
N ILE A 121 -4.67 18.71 4.01
CA ILE A 121 -4.63 19.31 2.67
C ILE A 121 -5.79 20.31 2.50
N ASP A 122 -7.00 19.95 2.90
CA ASP A 122 -8.18 20.81 2.80
C ASP A 122 -8.01 22.07 3.65
N SER A 123 -7.46 21.93 4.87
CA SER A 123 -7.17 23.05 5.77
C SER A 123 -6.07 23.98 5.25
N ASN A 124 -5.17 23.48 4.41
CA ASN A 124 -4.07 24.23 3.79
C ASN A 124 -4.30 24.41 2.27
N SER A 125 -5.52 24.61 1.85
CA SER A 125 -5.93 24.63 0.44
C SER A 125 -5.23 25.69 -0.42
N THR A 126 -4.75 26.77 0.18
CA THR A 126 -4.01 27.85 -0.48
C THR A 126 -2.56 27.49 -0.79
N ASN A 127 -1.98 26.50 -0.09
CA ASN A 127 -0.60 26.07 -0.33
C ASN A 127 -0.57 24.97 -1.40
N LYS A 128 -0.45 25.39 -2.66
CA LYS A 128 -0.42 24.48 -3.80
C LYS A 128 0.76 23.49 -3.76
N GLU A 129 1.94 23.94 -3.35
CA GLU A 129 3.14 23.11 -3.28
C GLU A 129 2.95 21.98 -2.26
N PHE A 130 2.47 22.29 -1.06
CA PHE A 130 2.14 21.29 -0.04
C PHE A 130 1.13 20.28 -0.57
N LYS A 131 0.03 20.76 -1.16
CA LYS A 131 -1.02 19.91 -1.73
C LYS A 131 -0.46 18.95 -2.79
N ASP A 132 0.32 19.45 -3.75
CA ASP A 132 0.88 18.63 -4.84
C ASP A 132 1.88 17.59 -4.34
N LYS A 133 2.62 17.91 -3.28
CA LYS A 133 3.58 17.01 -2.65
C LYS A 133 2.92 15.84 -1.93
N VAL A 134 1.82 16.09 -1.20
CA VAL A 134 1.23 15.10 -0.29
C VAL A 134 -0.13 14.56 -0.73
N LYS A 135 -0.73 15.06 -1.81
CA LYS A 135 -1.99 14.53 -2.33
C LYS A 135 -1.92 13.03 -2.63
N ALA A 136 -3.03 12.34 -2.41
CA ALA A 136 -3.10 10.92 -2.72
C ALA A 136 -2.90 10.65 -4.21
N LYS A 137 -1.97 9.77 -4.54
CA LYS A 137 -1.68 9.32 -5.91
C LYS A 137 -2.24 7.92 -6.11
N ARG A 138 -2.90 7.70 -7.25
CA ARG A 138 -3.36 6.37 -7.66
C ARG A 138 -2.20 5.56 -8.20
N LYS A 139 -2.11 4.32 -7.77
CA LYS A 139 -1.19 3.30 -8.26
C LYS A 139 -1.96 2.01 -8.46
N VAL A 140 -1.54 1.21 -9.42
CA VAL A 140 -2.12 -0.09 -9.70
C VAL A 140 -1.11 -1.16 -9.31
N TYR A 141 -1.50 -2.07 -8.42
CA TYR A 141 -0.66 -3.19 -8.00
C TYR A 141 -1.02 -4.42 -8.82
N VAL A 142 -0.04 -4.95 -9.53
CA VAL A 142 -0.24 -6.11 -10.39
C VAL A 142 0.77 -7.21 -10.06
N TYR A 143 0.33 -8.45 -10.17
CA TYR A 143 1.22 -9.60 -10.19
C TYR A 143 1.69 -9.85 -11.61
N LEU A 144 2.96 -10.14 -11.77
CA LEU A 144 3.54 -10.41 -13.08
C LEU A 144 4.72 -11.36 -13.01
N ILE A 145 5.05 -11.93 -14.17
CA ILE A 145 6.32 -12.61 -14.43
C ILE A 145 7.11 -11.74 -15.42
N ASP A 146 8.36 -11.48 -15.09
CA ASP A 146 9.31 -10.82 -15.98
C ASP A 146 9.86 -11.86 -16.98
N ARG A 147 9.59 -11.69 -18.26
CA ARG A 147 10.00 -12.65 -19.29
C ARG A 147 11.51 -12.70 -19.52
N PHE A 148 12.25 -11.73 -19.01
CA PHE A 148 13.71 -11.74 -19.03
C PHE A 148 14.33 -12.32 -17.74
N ASP A 149 13.49 -12.67 -16.73
CA ASP A 149 13.95 -13.20 -15.44
C ASP A 149 12.84 -14.08 -14.83
N GLU A 150 12.44 -15.12 -15.54
CA GLU A 150 11.36 -16.02 -15.14
C GLU A 150 11.71 -16.84 -13.90
N GLU A 151 12.99 -17.15 -13.70
CA GLU A 151 13.46 -17.89 -12.54
C GLU A 151 13.21 -17.17 -11.21
N ALA A 152 13.15 -15.83 -11.23
CA ALA A 152 12.77 -15.05 -10.06
C ALA A 152 11.31 -15.21 -9.64
N GLY A 153 10.51 -15.87 -10.48
CA GLY A 153 9.10 -16.14 -10.22
C GLY A 153 8.21 -14.91 -10.23
N VAL A 154 7.15 -14.96 -9.43
CA VAL A 154 6.15 -13.88 -9.38
C VAL A 154 6.72 -12.62 -8.73
N LYS A 155 6.60 -11.51 -9.45
CA LYS A 155 6.97 -10.17 -8.99
C LYS A 155 5.71 -9.31 -8.82
N VAL A 156 5.79 -8.32 -7.95
CA VAL A 156 4.75 -7.29 -7.79
C VAL A 156 5.24 -5.98 -8.40
N TRP A 157 4.43 -5.39 -9.23
CA TRP A 157 4.69 -4.07 -9.78
C TRP A 157 3.70 -3.04 -9.25
N THR A 158 4.25 -1.94 -8.72
CA THR A 158 3.47 -0.75 -8.37
C THR A 158 3.42 0.17 -9.60
N MET A 159 2.54 -0.17 -10.51
CA MET A 159 2.42 0.49 -11.80
C MET A 159 1.81 1.89 -11.65
N PRO A 160 2.35 2.92 -12.33
CA PRO A 160 1.66 4.20 -12.46
C PRO A 160 0.31 4.02 -13.17
N TRP A 161 -0.72 4.70 -12.69
CA TRP A 161 -2.05 4.63 -13.32
C TRP A 161 -2.05 5.05 -14.80
N THR A 162 -1.16 5.95 -15.18
CA THR A 162 -1.02 6.36 -16.60
C THR A 162 -0.57 5.21 -17.49
N VAL A 163 0.33 4.34 -17.00
CA VAL A 163 0.79 3.14 -17.72
C VAL A 163 -0.32 2.09 -17.78
N ASP A 164 -1.03 1.91 -16.68
CA ASP A 164 -2.20 1.02 -16.63
C ASP A 164 -3.24 1.43 -17.68
N LYS A 165 -3.57 2.72 -17.76
CA LYS A 165 -4.49 3.25 -18.76
C LYS A 165 -4.03 2.94 -20.17
N GLU A 166 -2.74 3.10 -20.48
CA GLU A 166 -2.18 2.77 -21.80
C GLU A 166 -2.31 1.26 -22.11
N PHE A 167 -2.03 0.41 -21.13
CA PHE A 167 -2.19 -1.03 -21.31
C PHE A 167 -3.64 -1.42 -21.61
N VAL A 168 -4.59 -0.85 -20.87
CA VAL A 168 -6.02 -1.10 -21.10
C VAL A 168 -6.45 -0.62 -22.49
N LEU A 169 -6.01 0.57 -22.92
CA LEU A 169 -6.34 1.09 -24.24
C LEU A 169 -5.76 0.24 -25.36
N GLN A 170 -4.52 -0.23 -25.21
CA GLN A 170 -3.86 -1.09 -26.21
C GLN A 170 -4.32 -2.54 -26.15
N SER A 171 -5.05 -2.96 -25.11
CA SER A 171 -5.64 -4.30 -25.06
C SER A 171 -6.91 -4.43 -25.90
N VAL A 172 -7.42 -3.35 -26.46
CA VAL A 172 -8.56 -3.41 -27.36
C VAL A 172 -8.04 -3.38 -28.79
N ASP A 173 -8.38 -4.40 -29.57
CA ASP A 173 -8.08 -4.44 -31.00
C ASP A 173 -8.90 -3.36 -31.70
N GLU A 174 -8.23 -2.45 -32.40
CA GLU A 174 -8.89 -1.30 -33.04
C GLU A 174 -9.78 -1.68 -34.24
N GLU A 175 -9.50 -2.81 -34.90
CA GLU A 175 -10.25 -3.25 -36.07
C GLU A 175 -11.49 -4.06 -35.69
N THR A 176 -11.35 -4.99 -34.75
CA THR A 176 -12.44 -5.90 -34.35
C THR A 176 -13.19 -5.41 -33.11
N GLY A 177 -12.58 -4.58 -32.30
CA GLY A 177 -13.11 -4.20 -30.99
C GLY A 177 -12.97 -5.29 -29.93
N ASP A 178 -12.29 -6.38 -30.23
CA ASP A 178 -12.08 -7.49 -29.32
C ASP A 178 -11.05 -7.15 -28.25
N LEU A 179 -11.27 -7.68 -27.05
CA LEU A 179 -10.32 -7.50 -25.94
C LEU A 179 -9.20 -8.54 -26.01
N LEU A 180 -7.96 -8.09 -26.15
CA LEU A 180 -6.77 -8.91 -25.97
C LEU A 180 -6.58 -9.22 -24.47
N LYS A 181 -6.81 -10.45 -24.09
CA LYS A 181 -6.75 -10.90 -22.69
C LYS A 181 -5.30 -10.99 -22.22
N ILE A 182 -4.81 -9.98 -21.52
CA ILE A 182 -3.43 -9.89 -21.08
C ILE A 182 -3.15 -10.58 -19.74
N ASP A 183 -4.20 -10.91 -18.99
CA ASP A 183 -4.16 -11.56 -17.67
C ASP A 183 -4.67 -13.00 -17.66
N LEU A 184 -5.03 -13.54 -18.81
CA LEU A 184 -5.49 -14.94 -18.91
C LEU A 184 -4.32 -15.90 -18.63
N PRO A 185 -4.46 -16.88 -17.72
CA PRO A 185 -3.33 -17.71 -17.27
C PRO A 185 -2.64 -18.49 -18.41
N GLU A 186 -3.39 -19.14 -19.27
CA GLU A 186 -2.86 -20.05 -20.28
C GLU A 186 -2.66 -19.39 -21.64
N GLU A 187 -3.66 -18.65 -22.12
CA GLU A 187 -3.70 -18.10 -23.48
C GLU A 187 -3.56 -16.57 -23.53
N GLY A 188 -3.23 -15.93 -22.42
CA GLY A 188 -3.09 -14.48 -22.38
C GLY A 188 -1.86 -13.98 -23.15
N TYR A 189 -1.87 -12.71 -23.50
CA TYR A 189 -0.81 -12.07 -24.23
C TYR A 189 0.28 -11.52 -23.30
N ASP A 190 1.53 -11.61 -23.74
CA ASP A 190 2.63 -10.89 -23.09
C ASP A 190 2.57 -9.40 -23.45
N VAL A 191 2.87 -8.55 -22.49
CA VAL A 191 2.92 -7.10 -22.70
C VAL A 191 4.38 -6.69 -22.84
N SER A 192 4.69 -6.00 -23.95
CA SER A 192 6.01 -5.44 -24.21
C SER A 192 5.93 -3.91 -24.24
N PHE A 193 6.79 -3.24 -23.48
CA PHE A 193 6.79 -1.79 -23.40
C PHE A 193 8.19 -1.24 -23.15
N LYS A 194 8.38 0.03 -23.47
CA LYS A 194 9.61 0.77 -23.19
C LYS A 194 9.31 1.96 -22.28
N THR A 195 10.07 2.08 -21.20
CA THR A 195 10.03 3.26 -20.33
C THR A 195 11.09 4.25 -20.80
N ILE A 196 10.66 5.44 -21.16
CA ILE A 196 11.54 6.54 -21.62
C ILE A 196 11.69 7.53 -20.45
N LYS A 197 12.90 8.09 -20.30
CA LYS A 197 13.18 9.14 -19.31
C LYS A 197 12.52 10.47 -19.65
#